data_819758028bf42a16f35190cc4023d23b
#
_entry.id   819758028bf42a16f35190cc4023d23b
#
_cell.length_a   1.000
_cell.length_b   1.000
_cell.length_c   1.000
_cell.angle_alpha   90.00
_cell.angle_beta   90.00
_cell.angle_gamma   90.00
#
_symmetry.space_group_name_H-M   'P 1'
#
loop_
_entity.id
_entity.type
_entity.pdbx_description
1 polymer ?
#
loop_
_entity_poly.entity_id
_entity_poly.type
_entity_poly.pdbx_seq_one_letter_code
_entity_poly.pdbx_strand_id
1 'polypeptide(L)'
;APSRGLGDVYKRQIQVYYASLSNEEDKVDAIYHFLKQGFRYGARVLDMHGLVQVCRVYELYRSVSNENQKYRGFVRFAEIGRQGRKILLARIRPKNQLLPLLGQHFADRFGQENFAIIDDERAMGYFHGETAFLSKVDMAQIDRLWQGQRDTAYEELFQTFFRSIAIKERENYVCQRTMCPIRYRDYMVEFSGGKADEETQMAGGRLQMVENRTESMGTGTKQMGSHKIQGEHKA
;
A
#
# COMPACT_ATOMS: atom_id res chain seq x y z
N ALA A 1 -12.40 -35.05 -15.45
CA ALA A 1 -12.37 -33.62 -15.10
C ALA A 1 -11.22 -32.90 -15.80
N PRO A 2 -11.37 -32.38 -17.02
CA PRO A 2 -10.27 -31.75 -17.76
C PRO A 2 -9.96 -30.31 -17.32
N SER A 3 -10.78 -29.68 -16.50
CA SER A 3 -10.64 -28.26 -16.15
C SER A 3 -9.63 -27.93 -15.05
N ARG A 4 -9.20 -28.91 -14.22
CA ARG A 4 -8.24 -28.65 -13.14
C ARG A 4 -6.83 -28.28 -13.62
N GLY A 5 -6.37 -28.83 -14.73
CA GLY A 5 -5.02 -28.58 -15.23
C GLY A 5 -4.79 -27.17 -15.79
N LEU A 6 -5.76 -26.58 -16.50
CA LEU A 6 -5.62 -25.24 -17.09
C LEU A 6 -5.62 -24.14 -16.02
N GLY A 7 -6.51 -24.24 -15.03
CA GLY A 7 -6.59 -23.28 -13.93
C GLY A 7 -5.31 -23.22 -13.10
N ASP A 8 -4.65 -24.37 -12.90
CA ASP A 8 -3.41 -24.45 -12.13
C ASP A 8 -2.19 -23.93 -12.91
N VAL A 9 -2.17 -24.09 -14.23
CA VAL A 9 -1.16 -23.46 -15.12
C VAL A 9 -1.30 -21.95 -15.06
N TYR A 10 -2.52 -21.45 -15.16
CA TYR A 10 -2.79 -20.01 -15.10
C TYR A 10 -2.38 -19.40 -13.75
N LYS A 11 -2.71 -20.05 -12.63
CA LYS A 11 -2.26 -19.61 -11.29
C LYS A 11 -0.74 -19.52 -11.17
N ARG A 12 -0.02 -20.52 -11.69
CA ARG A 12 1.46 -20.50 -11.69
C ARG A 12 2.01 -19.33 -12.53
N GLN A 13 1.43 -19.09 -13.71
CA GLN A 13 1.84 -17.98 -14.55
C GLN A 13 1.62 -16.63 -13.86
N ILE A 14 0.48 -16.43 -13.20
CA ILE A 14 0.21 -15.23 -12.42
C ILE A 14 1.23 -15.06 -11.28
N GLN A 15 1.50 -16.12 -10.52
CA GLN A 15 2.47 -16.05 -9.41
C GLN A 15 3.86 -15.67 -9.91
N VAL A 16 4.33 -16.28 -11.00
CA VAL A 16 5.62 -15.97 -11.61
C VAL A 16 5.64 -14.54 -12.16
N TYR A 17 4.59 -14.11 -12.85
CA TYR A 17 4.49 -12.77 -13.38
C TYR A 17 4.57 -11.72 -12.28
N TYR A 18 3.76 -11.86 -11.22
CA TYR A 18 3.82 -10.93 -10.09
C TYR A 18 5.18 -10.99 -9.37
N ALA A 19 5.73 -12.17 -9.13
CA ALA A 19 7.05 -12.32 -8.52
C ALA A 19 8.14 -11.61 -9.35
N SER A 20 8.04 -11.63 -10.68
CA SER A 20 9.00 -10.95 -11.56
C SER A 20 8.98 -9.41 -11.42
N LEU A 21 7.86 -8.86 -10.98
CA LEU A 21 7.70 -7.42 -10.73
C LEU A 21 8.22 -6.98 -9.35
N SER A 22 8.63 -7.93 -8.51
CA SER A 22 9.24 -7.63 -7.21
C SER A 22 10.57 -6.88 -7.38
N ASN A 23 10.92 -6.06 -6.38
CA ASN A 23 12.21 -5.36 -6.33
C ASN A 23 13.29 -6.17 -5.58
N GLU A 24 12.98 -7.37 -5.08
CA GLU A 24 13.93 -8.21 -4.36
C GLU A 24 14.98 -8.79 -5.33
N GLU A 25 16.24 -8.82 -4.89
CA GLU A 25 17.36 -9.24 -5.74
C GLU A 25 17.31 -10.73 -6.08
N ASP A 26 16.83 -11.55 -5.15
CA ASP A 26 16.75 -13.02 -5.29
C ASP A 26 15.59 -13.52 -6.15
N LYS A 27 14.75 -12.62 -6.70
CA LYS A 27 13.55 -12.98 -7.45
C LYS A 27 13.80 -13.90 -8.63
N VAL A 28 14.89 -13.68 -9.37
CA VAL A 28 15.23 -14.46 -10.57
C VAL A 28 15.56 -15.89 -10.18
N ASP A 29 16.36 -16.07 -9.16
CA ASP A 29 16.76 -17.37 -8.61
C ASP A 29 15.56 -18.13 -8.05
N ALA A 30 14.73 -17.45 -7.27
CA ALA A 30 13.51 -18.02 -6.73
C ALA A 30 12.55 -18.51 -7.83
N ILE A 31 12.33 -17.68 -8.87
CA ILE A 31 11.50 -18.02 -10.02
C ILE A 31 12.07 -19.22 -10.78
N TYR A 32 13.40 -19.22 -11.06
CA TYR A 32 14.06 -20.32 -11.75
C TYR A 32 13.85 -21.65 -11.02
N HIS A 33 14.13 -21.68 -9.74
CA HIS A 33 13.95 -22.89 -8.93
C HIS A 33 12.49 -23.32 -8.83
N PHE A 34 11.56 -22.38 -8.70
CA PHE A 34 10.12 -22.65 -8.71
C PHE A 34 9.67 -23.30 -10.03
N LEU A 35 10.10 -22.75 -11.16
CA LEU A 35 9.79 -23.32 -12.50
C LEU A 35 10.35 -24.74 -12.65
N LYS A 36 11.59 -24.96 -12.22
CA LYS A 36 12.21 -26.28 -12.23
C LYS A 36 11.38 -27.31 -11.43
N GLN A 37 10.90 -26.93 -10.24
CA GLN A 37 9.98 -27.78 -9.47
C GLN A 37 8.62 -27.94 -10.15
N GLY A 38 8.12 -26.88 -10.78
CA GLY A 38 6.88 -26.90 -11.55
C GLY A 38 6.91 -27.89 -12.72
N PHE A 39 8.04 -28.02 -13.42
CA PHE A 39 8.23 -29.04 -14.46
C PHE A 39 8.28 -30.46 -13.89
N ARG A 40 8.82 -30.62 -12.67
CA ARG A 40 8.94 -31.94 -12.03
C ARG A 40 7.62 -32.43 -11.41
N TYR A 41 6.88 -31.56 -10.74
CA TYR A 41 5.69 -31.93 -9.95
C TYR A 41 4.37 -31.50 -10.60
N GLY A 42 4.43 -30.78 -11.71
CA GLY A 42 3.22 -30.29 -12.40
C GLY A 42 2.39 -29.34 -11.52
N ALA A 43 1.09 -29.50 -11.56
CA ALA A 43 0.14 -28.66 -10.79
C ALA A 43 0.36 -28.73 -9.27
N ARG A 44 0.85 -29.84 -8.75
CA ARG A 44 1.05 -30.07 -7.31
C ARG A 44 2.06 -29.11 -6.68
N VAL A 45 2.94 -28.46 -7.48
CA VAL A 45 3.94 -27.50 -6.97
C VAL A 45 3.28 -26.35 -6.18
N LEU A 46 2.07 -25.94 -6.55
CA LEU A 46 1.35 -24.86 -5.87
C LEU A 46 1.01 -25.19 -4.40
N ASP A 47 0.81 -26.46 -4.09
CA ASP A 47 0.43 -26.93 -2.76
C ASP A 47 1.66 -27.35 -1.92
N MET A 48 2.86 -27.33 -2.52
CA MET A 48 4.10 -27.76 -1.89
C MET A 48 4.76 -26.64 -1.06
N HIS A 49 4.00 -26.07 -0.13
CA HIS A 49 4.49 -24.99 0.75
C HIS A 49 5.64 -25.40 1.68
N GLY A 50 5.98 -26.69 1.76
CA GLY A 50 7.19 -27.17 2.45
C GLY A 50 8.49 -26.92 1.70
N LEU A 51 8.43 -26.56 0.41
CA LEU A 51 9.61 -26.24 -0.39
C LEU A 51 9.95 -24.74 -0.29
N VAL A 52 11.16 -24.43 0.15
CA VAL A 52 11.63 -23.03 0.35
C VAL A 52 11.41 -22.18 -0.90
N GLN A 53 11.70 -22.73 -2.08
CA GLN A 53 11.57 -22.02 -3.35
C GLN A 53 10.10 -21.69 -3.70
N VAL A 54 9.17 -22.59 -3.35
CA VAL A 54 7.73 -22.36 -3.54
C VAL A 54 7.25 -21.28 -2.61
N CYS A 55 7.61 -21.35 -1.32
CA CYS A 55 7.31 -20.33 -0.34
C CYS A 55 7.85 -18.96 -0.78
N ARG A 56 9.10 -18.92 -1.26
CA ARG A 56 9.74 -17.64 -1.65
C ARG A 56 9.00 -16.98 -2.80
N VAL A 57 8.65 -17.69 -3.87
CA VAL A 57 7.87 -17.14 -4.98
C VAL A 57 6.48 -16.68 -4.51
N TYR A 58 5.86 -17.42 -3.60
CA TYR A 58 4.58 -17.01 -3.02
C TYR A 58 4.69 -15.72 -2.18
N GLU A 59 5.77 -15.55 -1.42
CA GLU A 59 6.06 -14.31 -0.68
C GLU A 59 6.23 -13.11 -1.62
N LEU A 60 7.03 -13.27 -2.69
CA LEU A 60 7.23 -12.25 -3.70
C LEU A 60 5.90 -11.86 -4.37
N TYR A 61 5.12 -12.85 -4.81
CA TYR A 61 3.79 -12.66 -5.36
C TYR A 61 2.90 -11.87 -4.40
N ARG A 62 2.84 -12.30 -3.14
CA ARG A 62 2.00 -11.68 -2.12
C ARG A 62 2.43 -10.24 -1.82
N SER A 63 3.72 -9.97 -1.79
CA SER A 63 4.26 -8.61 -1.59
C SER A 63 3.79 -7.66 -2.70
N VAL A 64 3.95 -8.05 -3.97
CA VAL A 64 3.54 -7.26 -5.14
C VAL A 64 2.02 -7.13 -5.20
N SER A 65 1.29 -8.21 -4.97
CA SER A 65 -0.17 -8.24 -5.01
C SER A 65 -0.79 -7.32 -3.96
N ASN A 66 -0.29 -7.38 -2.72
CA ASN A 66 -0.78 -6.53 -1.62
C ASN A 66 -0.47 -5.05 -1.87
N GLU A 67 0.71 -4.74 -2.40
CA GLU A 67 1.07 -3.37 -2.74
C GLU A 67 0.23 -2.83 -3.89
N ASN A 68 0.03 -3.63 -4.94
CA ASN A 68 -0.84 -3.29 -6.07
C ASN A 68 -2.28 -3.01 -5.60
N GLN A 69 -2.84 -3.87 -4.74
CA GLN A 69 -4.18 -3.67 -4.19
C GLN A 69 -4.32 -2.34 -3.42
N LYS A 70 -3.29 -1.96 -2.67
CA LYS A 70 -3.27 -0.66 -1.97
C LYS A 70 -3.22 0.51 -2.94
N TYR A 71 -2.33 0.46 -3.94
CA TYR A 71 -2.23 1.54 -4.92
C TYR A 71 -3.49 1.71 -5.77
N ARG A 72 -4.23 0.65 -6.07
CA ARG A 72 -5.54 0.76 -6.75
C ARG A 72 -6.52 1.68 -5.99
N GLY A 73 -6.43 1.71 -4.65
CA GLY A 73 -7.27 2.59 -3.81
C GLY A 73 -6.65 3.96 -3.53
N PHE A 74 -5.33 4.07 -3.57
CA PHE A 74 -4.60 5.27 -3.11
C PHE A 74 -4.09 6.17 -4.22
N VAL A 75 -4.03 5.69 -5.47
CA VAL A 75 -3.65 6.55 -6.61
C VAL A 75 -4.64 7.69 -6.75
N ARG A 76 -4.13 8.90 -6.87
CA ARG A 76 -4.90 10.12 -7.15
C ARG A 76 -4.44 10.70 -8.47
N PHE A 77 -5.40 10.98 -9.33
CA PHE A 77 -5.16 11.62 -10.61
C PHE A 77 -5.45 13.10 -10.51
N ALA A 78 -4.52 13.92 -10.98
CA ALA A 78 -4.71 15.34 -11.18
C ALA A 78 -4.97 15.61 -12.67
N GLU A 79 -5.89 16.50 -12.96
CA GLU A 79 -6.12 16.96 -14.32
C GLU A 79 -5.04 17.96 -14.71
N ILE A 80 -4.31 17.69 -15.78
CA ILE A 80 -3.32 18.58 -16.36
C ILE A 80 -3.83 19.00 -17.74
N GLY A 81 -4.09 20.30 -17.89
CA GLY A 81 -4.59 20.88 -19.12
C GLY A 81 -3.53 21.70 -19.86
N ARG A 82 -3.33 21.46 -21.15
CA ARG A 82 -2.57 22.32 -22.04
C ARG A 82 -3.29 22.46 -23.38
N GLN A 83 -3.55 23.69 -23.79
CA GLN A 83 -4.14 24.00 -25.12
C GLN A 83 -5.44 23.23 -25.42
N GLY A 84 -6.34 23.11 -24.44
CA GLY A 84 -7.63 22.42 -24.62
C GLY A 84 -7.59 20.88 -24.57
N ARG A 85 -6.42 20.28 -24.36
CA ARG A 85 -6.28 18.84 -24.14
C ARG A 85 -6.10 18.58 -22.63
N LYS A 86 -6.93 17.68 -22.10
CA LYS A 86 -6.90 17.26 -20.71
C LYS A 86 -6.26 15.87 -20.63
N ILE A 87 -5.35 15.70 -19.68
CA ILE A 87 -4.69 14.43 -19.40
C ILE A 87 -4.75 14.21 -17.88
N LEU A 88 -5.13 13.03 -17.47
CA LEU A 88 -5.09 12.62 -16.07
C LEU A 88 -3.69 12.13 -15.73
N LEU A 89 -3.00 12.83 -14.84
CA LEU A 89 -1.66 12.45 -14.39
C LEU A 89 -1.68 12.00 -12.95
N ALA A 90 -1.13 10.83 -12.69
CA ALA A 90 -0.90 10.34 -11.34
C ALA A 90 0.60 10.12 -11.08
N ARG A 91 1.01 10.32 -9.85
CA ARG A 91 2.37 10.01 -9.39
C ARG A 91 2.30 8.97 -8.29
N ILE A 92 3.25 8.04 -8.31
CA ILE A 92 3.36 6.97 -7.31
C ILE A 92 4.83 6.74 -6.96
N ARG A 93 5.07 6.16 -5.77
CA ARG A 93 6.39 5.73 -5.33
C ARG A 93 6.32 4.32 -4.75
N PRO A 94 6.11 3.30 -5.59
CA PRO A 94 5.98 1.94 -5.12
C PRO A 94 7.35 1.29 -4.85
N LYS A 95 7.38 0.32 -3.91
CA LYS A 95 8.55 -0.54 -3.70
C LYS A 95 8.76 -1.45 -4.91
N ASN A 96 7.69 -2.08 -5.40
CA ASN A 96 7.71 -3.02 -6.52
C ASN A 96 7.36 -2.33 -7.85
N GLN A 97 7.63 -2.96 -8.98
CA GLN A 97 7.29 -2.42 -10.29
C GLN A 97 5.80 -2.61 -10.60
N LEU A 98 4.97 -1.64 -10.22
CA LEU A 98 3.51 -1.77 -10.33
C LEU A 98 2.91 -1.18 -11.61
N LEU A 99 3.66 -0.40 -12.39
CA LEU A 99 3.14 0.29 -13.58
C LEU A 99 2.36 -0.61 -14.54
N PRO A 100 2.81 -1.84 -14.88
CA PRO A 100 2.06 -2.71 -15.79
C PRO A 100 0.70 -3.13 -15.22
N LEU A 101 0.63 -3.39 -13.91
CA LEU A 101 -0.60 -3.83 -13.22
C LEU A 101 -1.59 -2.68 -13.03
N LEU A 102 -1.09 -1.52 -12.60
CA LEU A 102 -1.91 -0.32 -12.39
C LEU A 102 -2.37 0.27 -13.71
N GLY A 103 -1.48 0.32 -14.71
CA GLY A 103 -1.80 0.82 -16.04
C GLY A 103 -2.96 0.05 -16.66
N GLN A 104 -2.92 -1.28 -16.63
CA GLN A 104 -4.02 -2.10 -17.14
C GLN A 104 -5.30 -1.88 -16.33
N HIS A 105 -5.22 -1.85 -15.00
CA HIS A 105 -6.39 -1.63 -14.14
C HIS A 105 -7.10 -0.30 -14.43
N PHE A 106 -6.32 0.79 -14.59
CA PHE A 106 -6.90 2.10 -14.86
C PHE A 106 -7.33 2.27 -16.31
N ALA A 107 -6.69 1.58 -17.27
CA ALA A 107 -7.17 1.49 -18.66
C ALA A 107 -8.58 0.89 -18.74
N ASP A 108 -8.82 -0.21 -18.01
CA ASP A 108 -10.15 -0.84 -17.92
C ASP A 108 -11.19 0.09 -17.27
N ARG A 109 -10.75 0.94 -16.31
CA ARG A 109 -11.64 1.82 -15.54
C ARG A 109 -11.98 3.12 -16.28
N PHE A 110 -11.02 3.73 -16.94
CA PHE A 110 -11.17 5.03 -17.60
C PHE A 110 -11.56 4.92 -19.09
N GLY A 111 -11.45 3.73 -19.67
CA GLY A 111 -11.83 3.49 -21.03
C GLY A 111 -11.00 4.31 -22.04
N GLN A 112 -11.60 5.35 -22.61
CA GLN A 112 -10.95 6.17 -23.65
C GLN A 112 -10.23 7.43 -23.13
N GLU A 113 -10.23 7.66 -21.81
CA GLU A 113 -9.56 8.82 -21.24
C GLU A 113 -8.03 8.71 -21.37
N ASN A 114 -7.40 9.82 -21.74
CA ASN A 114 -5.94 9.88 -21.76
C ASN A 114 -5.41 10.03 -20.33
N PHE A 115 -4.55 9.10 -19.90
CA PHE A 115 -3.92 9.20 -18.60
C PHE A 115 -2.46 8.74 -18.61
N ALA A 116 -1.72 9.18 -17.61
CA ALA A 116 -0.37 8.73 -17.32
C ALA A 116 -0.20 8.44 -15.83
N ILE A 117 0.55 7.38 -15.52
CA ILE A 117 0.97 7.04 -14.16
C ILE A 117 2.50 7.06 -14.14
N ILE A 118 3.08 7.90 -13.28
CA ILE A 118 4.53 8.07 -13.18
C ILE A 118 5.02 7.39 -11.89
N ASP A 119 5.99 6.51 -12.05
CA ASP A 119 6.76 5.93 -10.95
C ASP A 119 8.00 6.79 -10.73
N ASP A 120 7.99 7.57 -9.66
CA ASP A 120 9.06 8.50 -9.32
C ASP A 120 10.37 7.80 -8.97
N GLU A 121 10.30 6.60 -8.38
CA GLU A 121 11.49 5.87 -7.95
C GLU A 121 12.30 5.34 -9.14
N ARG A 122 11.61 4.94 -10.21
CA ARG A 122 12.22 4.35 -11.40
C ARG A 122 12.34 5.31 -12.57
N ALA A 123 11.83 6.55 -12.44
CA ALA A 123 11.70 7.52 -13.52
C ALA A 123 11.06 6.89 -14.77
N MET A 124 9.96 6.16 -14.57
CA MET A 124 9.20 5.49 -15.62
C MET A 124 7.74 5.93 -15.59
N GLY A 125 7.12 5.98 -16.76
CA GLY A 125 5.71 6.28 -16.92
C GLY A 125 4.97 5.20 -17.71
N TYR A 126 3.74 4.92 -17.31
CA TYR A 126 2.76 4.23 -18.12
C TYR A 126 1.83 5.28 -18.73
N PHE A 127 1.73 5.29 -20.04
CA PHE A 127 0.93 6.22 -20.82
C PHE A 127 -0.20 5.47 -21.49
N HIS A 128 -1.42 6.00 -21.40
CA HIS A 128 -2.61 5.46 -22.03
C HIS A 128 -3.30 6.52 -22.88
N GLY A 129 -3.63 6.16 -24.11
CA GLY A 129 -4.33 6.97 -25.09
C GLY A 129 -4.83 6.06 -26.23
N GLU A 130 -4.59 6.40 -27.49
CA GLU A 130 -4.86 5.50 -28.61
C GLU A 130 -4.07 4.18 -28.51
N THR A 131 -2.88 4.24 -27.95
CA THR A 131 -2.03 3.09 -27.62
C THR A 131 -1.53 3.21 -26.20
N ALA A 132 -1.26 2.07 -25.56
CA ALA A 132 -0.69 2.03 -24.23
C ALA A 132 0.79 1.62 -24.30
N PHE A 133 1.68 2.34 -23.59
CA PHE A 133 3.11 2.03 -23.57
C PHE A 133 3.79 2.45 -22.25
N LEU A 134 4.92 1.84 -21.99
CA LEU A 134 5.82 2.20 -20.89
C LEU A 134 7.03 2.93 -21.47
N SER A 135 7.45 4.02 -20.84
CA SER A 135 8.64 4.79 -21.24
C SER A 135 9.36 5.36 -20.02
N LYS A 136 10.66 5.59 -20.19
CA LYS A 136 11.40 6.44 -19.26
C LYS A 136 10.92 7.89 -19.39
N VAL A 137 10.92 8.62 -18.27
CA VAL A 137 10.47 10.00 -18.23
C VAL A 137 11.55 10.90 -17.65
N ASP A 138 11.57 12.16 -18.13
CA ASP A 138 12.36 13.22 -17.51
C ASP A 138 11.59 13.77 -16.31
N MET A 139 12.05 13.45 -15.10
CA MET A 139 11.40 13.88 -13.87
C MET A 139 11.33 15.41 -13.72
N ALA A 140 12.30 16.14 -14.26
CA ALA A 140 12.27 17.61 -14.24
C ALA A 140 11.12 18.18 -15.09
N GLN A 141 10.75 17.49 -16.18
CA GLN A 141 9.57 17.87 -16.97
C GLN A 141 8.28 17.50 -16.25
N ILE A 142 8.22 16.32 -15.62
CA ILE A 142 7.06 15.89 -14.83
C ILE A 142 6.82 16.85 -13.66
N ASP A 143 7.87 17.26 -12.94
CA ASP A 143 7.75 18.21 -11.83
C ASP A 143 7.21 19.58 -12.29
N ARG A 144 7.68 20.08 -13.42
CA ARG A 144 7.16 21.34 -14.01
C ARG A 144 5.68 21.22 -14.38
N LEU A 145 5.27 20.11 -14.98
CA LEU A 145 3.87 19.85 -15.32
C LEU A 145 3.00 19.75 -14.06
N TRP A 146 3.48 19.02 -13.06
CA TRP A 146 2.76 18.83 -11.81
C TRP A 146 2.53 20.11 -11.03
N GLN A 147 3.52 21.01 -11.01
CA GLN A 147 3.44 22.29 -10.27
C GLN A 147 2.73 23.41 -11.05
N GLY A 148 2.88 23.43 -12.37
CA GLY A 148 2.50 24.59 -13.18
C GLY A 148 1.16 24.47 -13.92
N GLN A 149 0.61 23.28 -14.10
CA GLN A 149 -0.57 23.06 -14.96
C GLN A 149 -1.67 22.23 -14.28
N ARG A 150 -1.53 21.94 -12.99
CA ARG A 150 -2.47 21.14 -12.21
C ARG A 150 -3.67 22.01 -11.83
N ASP A 151 -4.86 21.52 -12.14
CA ASP A 151 -6.09 22.13 -11.66
C ASP A 151 -6.31 21.73 -10.18
N THR A 152 -6.24 22.70 -9.28
CA THR A 152 -6.37 22.50 -7.84
C THR A 152 -7.81 22.67 -7.34
N ALA A 153 -8.74 23.16 -8.15
CA ALA A 153 -10.10 23.48 -7.72
C ALA A 153 -10.84 22.23 -7.20
N TYR A 154 -10.71 21.10 -7.90
CA TYR A 154 -11.29 19.82 -7.45
C TYR A 154 -10.62 19.27 -6.21
N GLU A 155 -9.33 19.51 -6.05
CA GLU A 155 -8.58 19.05 -4.89
C GLU A 155 -8.98 19.81 -3.62
N GLU A 156 -9.14 21.13 -3.72
CA GLU A 156 -9.62 21.98 -2.64
C GLU A 156 -11.05 21.61 -2.23
N LEU A 157 -11.90 21.36 -3.23
CA LEU A 157 -13.26 20.88 -2.99
C LEU A 157 -13.26 19.53 -2.27
N PHE A 158 -12.43 18.58 -2.73
CA PHE A 158 -12.32 17.26 -2.11
C PHE A 158 -11.78 17.34 -0.68
N GLN A 159 -10.76 18.17 -0.42
CA GLN A 159 -10.24 18.41 0.93
C GLN A 159 -11.31 18.98 1.85
N THR A 160 -12.09 19.96 1.36
CA THR A 160 -13.17 20.58 2.12
C THR A 160 -14.24 19.54 2.45
N PHE A 161 -14.65 18.75 1.46
CA PHE A 161 -15.58 17.63 1.66
C PHE A 161 -15.05 16.64 2.69
N PHE A 162 -13.80 16.17 2.54
CA PHE A 162 -13.19 15.20 3.44
C PHE A 162 -13.17 15.70 4.90
N ARG A 163 -12.81 16.97 5.11
CA ARG A 163 -12.83 17.60 6.44
C ARG A 163 -14.25 17.75 7.00
N SER A 164 -15.23 18.06 6.15
CA SER A 164 -16.62 18.29 6.59
C SER A 164 -17.34 17.02 7.03
N ILE A 165 -16.99 15.86 6.46
CA ILE A 165 -17.57 14.56 6.83
C ILE A 165 -16.81 13.85 7.95
N ALA A 166 -15.65 14.36 8.35
CA ALA A 166 -14.84 13.75 9.41
C ALA A 166 -15.56 13.88 10.76
N ILE A 167 -15.72 12.77 11.45
CA ILE A 167 -16.31 12.70 12.79
C ILE A 167 -15.15 12.58 13.78
N LYS A 168 -14.85 13.66 14.52
CA LYS A 168 -13.71 13.76 15.44
C LYS A 168 -13.66 12.63 16.49
N GLU A 169 -14.83 12.24 17.00
CA GLU A 169 -14.96 11.17 18.01
C GLU A 169 -14.62 9.78 17.46
N ARG A 170 -14.56 9.62 16.14
CA ARG A 170 -14.17 8.37 15.45
C ARG A 170 -12.75 8.38 14.93
N GLU A 171 -11.99 9.45 15.15
CA GLU A 171 -10.60 9.53 14.71
C GLU A 171 -9.76 8.48 15.43
N ASN A 172 -9.12 7.63 14.64
CA ASN A 172 -8.21 6.60 15.13
C ASN A 172 -6.94 6.57 14.27
N TYR A 173 -5.94 7.31 14.68
CA TYR A 173 -4.69 7.46 13.94
C TYR A 173 -3.90 6.15 13.81
N VAL A 174 -3.99 5.24 14.78
CA VAL A 174 -3.34 3.94 14.72
C VAL A 174 -3.97 3.08 13.63
N CYS A 175 -5.30 3.02 13.59
CA CYS A 175 -6.04 2.34 12.54
C CYS A 175 -5.76 2.96 11.16
N GLN A 176 -5.81 4.28 11.06
CA GLN A 176 -5.53 5.01 9.82
C GLN A 176 -4.14 4.71 9.27
N ARG A 177 -3.10 4.68 10.12
CA ARG A 177 -1.72 4.35 9.72
C ARG A 177 -1.54 2.89 9.33
N THR A 178 -2.30 1.99 9.92
CA THR A 178 -2.28 0.57 9.55
C THR A 178 -2.94 0.34 8.19
N MET A 179 -4.09 0.98 7.96
CA MET A 179 -4.85 0.83 6.71
C MET A 179 -4.22 1.60 5.54
N CYS A 180 -3.77 2.84 5.78
CA CYS A 180 -3.07 3.69 4.84
C CYS A 180 -1.72 4.14 5.41
N PRO A 181 -0.65 3.34 5.27
CA PRO A 181 0.69 3.69 5.72
C PRO A 181 1.20 5.01 5.11
N ILE A 182 2.03 5.75 5.86
CA ILE A 182 2.53 7.09 5.49
C ILE A 182 3.15 7.11 4.09
N ARG A 183 3.90 6.07 3.71
CA ARG A 183 4.55 5.98 2.39
C ARG A 183 3.61 6.07 1.18
N TYR A 184 2.29 5.85 1.36
CA TYR A 184 1.30 5.97 0.29
C TYR A 184 0.69 7.37 0.20
N ARG A 185 0.92 8.24 1.22
CA ARG A 185 0.23 9.53 1.37
C ARG A 185 0.88 10.68 0.58
N ASP A 186 2.08 10.49 0.03
CA ASP A 186 2.86 11.55 -0.62
C ASP A 186 2.08 12.31 -1.71
N TYR A 187 1.22 11.60 -2.44
CA TYR A 187 0.42 12.17 -3.53
C TYR A 187 -1.09 12.12 -3.26
N MET A 188 -1.49 11.84 -2.02
CA MET A 188 -2.90 11.84 -1.63
C MET A 188 -3.30 13.24 -1.16
N VAL A 189 -4.25 13.84 -1.88
CA VAL A 189 -4.71 15.21 -1.67
C VAL A 189 -5.25 15.45 -0.26
N GLU A 190 -5.93 14.45 0.30
CA GLU A 190 -6.50 14.48 1.65
C GLU A 190 -5.46 14.65 2.77
N PHE A 191 -4.19 14.32 2.50
CA PHE A 191 -3.08 14.44 3.46
C PHE A 191 -2.10 15.58 3.15
N SER A 192 -2.32 16.36 2.07
CA SER A 192 -1.38 17.40 1.63
C SER A 192 -1.28 18.60 2.56
N GLY A 193 -2.25 18.82 3.44
CA GLY A 193 -2.30 19.95 4.38
C GLY A 193 -1.84 19.65 5.81
N GLY A 194 -1.55 18.38 6.14
CA GLY A 194 -1.43 17.94 7.53
C GLY A 194 -0.04 17.48 7.99
N LYS A 195 1.03 17.70 7.22
CA LYS A 195 2.38 17.25 7.65
C LYS A 195 2.84 17.89 8.96
N ALA A 196 2.49 19.14 9.21
CA ALA A 196 2.81 19.84 10.46
C ALA A 196 1.95 19.36 11.65
N ASP A 197 0.68 19.01 11.39
CA ASP A 197 -0.25 18.56 12.43
C ASP A 197 0.02 17.10 12.84
N GLU A 198 0.51 16.26 11.92
CA GLU A 198 0.83 14.85 12.20
C GLU A 198 2.04 14.70 13.14
N GLU A 199 3.07 15.53 13.02
CA GLU A 199 4.22 15.52 13.93
C GLU A 199 3.85 15.96 15.34
N THR A 200 3.00 16.98 15.46
CA THR A 200 2.52 17.50 16.74
C THR A 200 1.59 16.49 17.44
N GLN A 201 0.75 15.80 16.67
CA GLN A 201 -0.16 14.77 17.18
C GLN A 201 0.57 13.47 17.57
N MET A 202 1.70 13.15 16.91
CA MET A 202 2.57 12.03 17.30
C MET A 202 3.21 12.23 18.66
N ALA A 203 3.57 13.45 18.99
CA ALA A 203 4.11 13.81 20.32
C ALA A 203 3.02 13.66 21.40
N GLY A 204 1.80 14.12 21.13
CA GLY A 204 0.66 14.00 22.05
C GLY A 204 0.20 12.56 22.30
N GLY A 205 0.13 11.72 21.25
CA GLY A 205 -0.27 10.32 21.37
C GLY A 205 0.76 9.44 22.09
N ARG A 206 2.05 9.77 22.01
CA ARG A 206 3.10 9.11 22.83
C ARG A 206 2.98 9.46 24.30
N LEU A 207 2.68 10.70 24.65
CA LEU A 207 2.49 11.14 26.03
C LEU A 207 1.28 10.43 26.67
N GLN A 208 0.14 10.34 26.00
CA GLN A 208 -1.04 9.62 26.49
C GLN A 208 -0.80 8.11 26.67
N MET A 209 -0.02 7.45 25.82
CA MET A 209 0.32 6.03 26.01
C MET A 209 1.24 5.80 27.21
N VAL A 210 2.11 6.75 27.50
CA VAL A 210 3.02 6.67 28.67
C VAL A 210 2.23 6.93 29.96
N GLU A 211 1.33 7.92 29.99
CA GLU A 211 0.46 8.20 31.12
C GLU A 211 -0.48 7.04 31.46
N ASN A 212 -1.17 6.47 30.49
CA ASN A 212 -2.02 5.29 30.69
C ASN A 212 -1.25 4.04 31.16
N ARG A 213 0.04 3.93 30.81
CA ARG A 213 0.89 2.82 31.27
C ARG A 213 1.40 3.01 32.70
N THR A 214 1.61 4.25 33.12
CA THR A 214 1.96 4.58 34.51
C THR A 214 0.78 4.48 35.45
N GLU A 215 -0.44 4.84 35.03
CA GLU A 215 -1.65 4.65 35.83
C GLU A 215 -2.00 3.17 36.02
N SER A 216 -1.82 2.32 35.00
CA SER A 216 -2.04 0.87 35.13
C SER A 216 -1.04 0.14 36.03
N MET A 217 0.17 0.69 36.20
CA MET A 217 1.18 0.16 37.14
C MET A 217 1.02 0.71 38.59
N GLY A 218 0.33 1.85 38.75
CA GLY A 218 0.10 2.47 40.05
C GLY A 218 -1.04 1.86 40.89
N THR A 219 -1.96 1.13 40.26
CA THR A 219 -3.13 0.55 40.94
C THR A 219 -2.91 -0.88 41.47
N GLY A 220 -1.77 -1.50 41.15
CA GLY A 220 -1.43 -2.88 41.55
C GLY A 220 -0.79 -3.04 42.95
N THR A 221 -0.47 -1.94 43.68
CA THR A 221 0.35 -2.03 44.90
C THR A 221 -0.38 -1.68 46.20
N LYS A 222 -1.72 -1.64 46.23
CA LYS A 222 -2.49 -1.29 47.44
C LYS A 222 -3.52 -2.35 47.85
N GLN A 223 -3.17 -3.63 47.85
CA GLN A 223 -3.97 -4.65 48.54
C GLN A 223 -3.06 -5.84 48.98
N MET A 224 -2.14 -5.58 49.89
CA MET A 224 -1.56 -6.62 50.73
C MET A 224 -1.14 -5.98 52.05
N GLY A 225 -1.98 -6.11 53.08
CA GLY A 225 -1.59 -5.73 54.42
C GLY A 225 -2.79 -5.53 55.33
N SER A 226 -3.30 -6.59 55.90
CA SER A 226 -3.69 -6.73 57.32
C SER A 226 -4.66 -7.91 57.51
N HIS A 227 -4.09 -9.08 57.74
CA HIS A 227 -4.80 -10.11 58.50
C HIS A 227 -4.11 -10.20 59.88
N LYS A 228 -4.81 -9.60 60.83
CA LYS A 228 -4.50 -9.64 62.24
C LYS A 228 -4.91 -11.01 62.79
N ILE A 229 -3.93 -11.73 63.29
CA ILE A 229 -4.14 -12.97 64.05
C ILE A 229 -4.63 -12.56 65.43
N GLN A 230 -5.84 -12.95 65.80
CA GLN A 230 -6.29 -13.01 67.18
C GLN A 230 -6.34 -14.48 67.59
N GLY A 231 -5.42 -14.84 68.42
CA GLY A 231 -5.51 -16.05 69.18
C GLY A 231 -6.37 -15.84 70.41
N GLU A 232 -7.24 -16.76 70.68
CA GLU A 232 -7.87 -16.93 71.99
C GLU A 232 -7.64 -18.33 72.52
N HIS A 233 -6.95 -18.36 73.64
CA HIS A 233 -6.98 -19.48 74.62
C HIS A 233 -8.38 -19.67 75.17
N LYS A 234 -8.83 -20.91 75.28
CA LYS A 234 -9.36 -21.46 76.55
C LYS A 234 -9.68 -22.96 76.50
N ALA A 235 -9.21 -23.59 77.56
CA ALA A 235 -9.63 -24.78 78.29
C ALA A 235 -9.66 -26.11 77.59
#